data_85daff815c39df4e013b2de11559b6d4
#
_entry.id   85daff815c39df4e013b2de11559b6d4
#
_cell.length_a   1.000
_cell.length_b   1.000
_cell.length_c   1.000
_cell.angle_alpha   90.00
_cell.angle_beta   90.00
_cell.angle_gamma   90.00
#
_symmetry.space_group_name_H-M   'P 1'
#
loop_
_entity.id
_entity.type
_entity.pdbx_description
1 polymer ?
#
loop_
_entity_poly.entity_id
_entity_poly.type
_entity_poly.pdbx_seq_one_letter_code
_entity_poly.pdbx_strand_id
1 'polypeptide(L)'
;MKVLSFGELLLRICPDMDGNWLAENQLPFYVGGAELNVATALALWDVPSAYFSALPDNFMSQQIINYVNKCNIDSSRMQLSGDRLGLYYLPKGKDLKNAGVIYDRANSSFAAIKPQTLNWDEIFKDISWFHFSAICPALNQDAADVCLEAVKAASERGITVSIDLNYRAKLWKFGKEPIDIIPGLVEYCDLVMGNIWAAEKMLGITLPADIVSIDTKENYLKQAEITSKEIINKFPKCKHVANTFRFDYKAGIRYYTTLYTANQLHVSKEYLSEQILDRVGSGDCYMGGLIYGFYNQHEAQQILEFATAAAYNKLYIPSDCTTATVQDIHQTIAEND
;
A
#
# COMPACT_ATOMS: atom_id res chain seq x y z
N MET A 1 -4.82 -20.91 4.45
CA MET A 1 -5.73 -19.74 4.29
C MET A 1 -5.00 -18.66 3.51
N LYS A 2 -5.70 -17.78 2.80
CA LYS A 2 -5.09 -16.78 1.89
C LYS A 2 -5.10 -15.38 2.50
N VAL A 3 -4.20 -14.52 2.02
CA VAL A 3 -4.27 -13.06 2.18
C VAL A 3 -5.06 -12.50 1.00
N LEU A 4 -6.14 -11.76 1.28
CA LEU A 4 -6.91 -11.04 0.27
C LEU A 4 -6.48 -9.57 0.24
N SER A 5 -5.96 -9.12 -0.88
CA SER A 5 -5.75 -7.70 -1.16
C SER A 5 -6.94 -7.15 -1.96
N PHE A 6 -7.52 -6.05 -1.47
CA PHE A 6 -8.73 -5.42 -2.01
C PHE A 6 -8.44 -4.01 -2.49
N GLY A 7 -8.55 -3.76 -3.79
CA GLY A 7 -8.28 -2.44 -4.31
C GLY A 7 -8.42 -2.29 -5.82
N GLU A 8 -8.27 -1.07 -6.31
CA GLU A 8 -8.35 -0.79 -7.73
C GLU A 8 -7.10 -1.26 -8.47
N LEU A 9 -7.30 -2.21 -9.39
CA LEU A 9 -6.33 -2.52 -10.41
C LEU A 9 -6.42 -1.47 -11.53
N LEU A 10 -5.27 -0.95 -11.93
CA LEU A 10 -5.19 0.12 -12.92
C LEU A 10 -3.91 -0.01 -13.77
N LEU A 11 -3.81 0.81 -14.81
CA LEU A 11 -2.60 0.89 -15.60
C LEU A 11 -1.85 2.19 -15.29
N ARG A 12 -0.57 2.09 -14.95
CA ARG A 12 0.36 3.21 -14.91
C ARG A 12 0.89 3.45 -16.31
N ILE A 13 0.49 4.54 -16.91
CA ILE A 13 1.09 5.02 -18.15
C ILE A 13 2.37 5.77 -17.79
N CYS A 14 3.49 5.34 -18.37
CA CYS A 14 4.83 5.78 -18.00
C CYS A 14 5.49 6.59 -19.13
N PRO A 15 5.10 7.87 -19.32
CA PRO A 15 5.68 8.72 -20.35
C PRO A 15 7.14 9.04 -20.04
N ASP A 16 7.85 9.55 -21.05
CA ASP A 16 9.24 10.00 -20.90
C ASP A 16 9.34 11.16 -19.89
N MET A 17 10.47 11.21 -19.18
CA MET A 17 10.77 12.26 -18.21
C MET A 17 11.02 13.63 -18.81
N ASP A 18 11.46 13.69 -20.07
CA ASP A 18 11.82 14.96 -20.75
C ASP A 18 10.61 15.76 -21.22
N GLY A 19 9.39 15.29 -20.91
CA GLY A 19 8.14 16.03 -21.17
C GLY A 19 7.64 15.94 -22.60
N ASN A 20 8.30 15.19 -23.45
CA ASN A 20 7.95 15.04 -24.87
C ASN A 20 7.13 13.76 -25.10
N TRP A 21 6.03 13.63 -24.38
CA TRP A 21 5.26 12.40 -24.25
C TRP A 21 4.70 11.84 -25.57
N LEU A 22 4.54 12.68 -26.58
CA LEU A 22 3.92 12.28 -27.84
C LEU A 22 4.92 12.12 -28.99
N ALA A 23 6.21 12.31 -28.73
CA ALA A 23 7.23 12.27 -29.79
C ALA A 23 7.36 10.90 -30.45
N GLU A 24 7.18 9.81 -29.69
CA GLU A 24 7.43 8.45 -30.17
C GLU A 24 6.14 7.66 -30.51
N ASN A 25 4.96 8.26 -30.44
CA ASN A 25 3.67 7.59 -30.67
C ASN A 25 3.45 6.31 -29.83
N GLN A 26 4.14 6.17 -28.69
CA GLN A 26 4.01 5.04 -27.78
C GLN A 26 4.25 5.48 -26.35
N LEU A 27 3.49 4.89 -25.43
CA LEU A 27 3.63 5.13 -24.00
C LEU A 27 3.73 3.76 -23.30
N PRO A 28 4.88 3.42 -22.71
CA PRO A 28 4.99 2.22 -21.88
C PRO A 28 3.98 2.25 -20.75
N PHE A 29 3.49 1.09 -20.35
CA PHE A 29 2.60 0.98 -19.18
C PHE A 29 2.95 -0.21 -18.29
N TYR A 30 2.57 -0.11 -17.04
CA TYR A 30 2.63 -1.19 -16.05
C TYR A 30 1.24 -1.50 -15.53
N VAL A 31 0.95 -2.79 -15.30
CA VAL A 31 -0.20 -3.21 -14.52
C VAL A 31 0.13 -2.92 -13.06
N GLY A 32 -0.67 -2.11 -12.39
CA GLY A 32 -0.40 -1.64 -11.05
C GLY A 32 -1.66 -1.54 -10.19
N GLY A 33 -1.45 -1.07 -8.99
CA GLY A 33 -2.42 -0.93 -7.92
C GLY A 33 -1.70 -1.20 -6.60
N ALA A 34 -1.85 -0.35 -5.60
CA ALA A 34 -1.13 -0.50 -4.33
C ALA A 34 -1.35 -1.91 -3.74
N GLU A 35 -2.58 -2.37 -3.73
CA GLU A 35 -2.96 -3.66 -3.18
C GLU A 35 -2.53 -4.83 -4.09
N LEU A 36 -2.49 -4.63 -5.42
CA LEU A 36 -1.95 -5.61 -6.34
C LEU A 36 -0.43 -5.78 -6.14
N ASN A 37 0.28 -4.68 -5.88
CA ASN A 37 1.71 -4.72 -5.59
C ASN A 37 1.99 -5.53 -4.31
N VAL A 38 1.15 -5.38 -3.27
CA VAL A 38 1.21 -6.19 -2.05
C VAL A 38 0.93 -7.67 -2.36
N ALA A 39 -0.14 -7.98 -3.09
CA ALA A 39 -0.50 -9.36 -3.45
C ALA A 39 0.61 -10.03 -4.28
N THR A 40 1.24 -9.28 -5.21
CA THR A 40 2.34 -9.78 -6.03
C THR A 40 3.57 -10.10 -5.19
N ALA A 41 3.94 -9.23 -4.26
CA ALA A 41 5.04 -9.46 -3.34
C ALA A 41 4.79 -10.72 -2.49
N LEU A 42 3.61 -10.84 -1.90
CA LEU A 42 3.22 -11.98 -1.08
C LEU A 42 3.25 -13.30 -1.87
N ALA A 43 2.68 -13.31 -3.07
CA ALA A 43 2.68 -14.50 -3.94
C ALA A 43 4.10 -14.91 -4.36
N LEU A 44 4.99 -13.94 -4.62
CA LEU A 44 6.41 -14.17 -4.90
C LEU A 44 7.14 -14.80 -3.71
N TRP A 45 6.71 -14.51 -2.49
CA TRP A 45 7.28 -15.03 -1.23
C TRP A 45 6.50 -16.22 -0.67
N ASP A 46 5.80 -16.97 -1.54
CA ASP A 46 5.05 -18.18 -1.22
C ASP A 46 3.93 -18.01 -0.17
N VAL A 47 3.41 -16.80 0.03
CA VAL A 47 2.20 -16.57 0.81
C VAL A 47 0.98 -16.71 -0.10
N PRO A 48 0.05 -17.64 0.19
CA PRO A 48 -1.16 -17.80 -0.61
C PRO A 48 -1.95 -16.50 -0.71
N SER A 49 -2.06 -15.94 -1.92
CA SER A 49 -2.61 -14.62 -2.17
C SER A 49 -3.85 -14.68 -3.05
N ALA A 50 -4.82 -13.84 -2.73
CA ALA A 50 -6.00 -13.57 -3.55
C ALA A 50 -6.14 -12.07 -3.78
N TYR A 51 -6.80 -11.70 -4.87
CA TYR A 51 -7.01 -10.31 -5.20
C TYR A 51 -8.46 -10.03 -5.58
N PHE A 52 -9.01 -8.95 -5.02
CA PHE A 52 -10.32 -8.43 -5.42
C PHE A 52 -10.18 -7.07 -6.08
N SER A 53 -10.77 -6.95 -7.25
CA SER A 53 -10.99 -5.70 -7.96
C SER A 53 -12.20 -5.82 -8.89
N ALA A 54 -12.62 -4.72 -9.51
CA ALA A 54 -13.61 -4.74 -10.58
C ALA A 54 -12.99 -4.18 -11.87
N LEU A 55 -13.23 -4.87 -12.98
CA LEU A 55 -12.74 -4.55 -14.32
C LEU A 55 -13.89 -4.52 -15.31
N PRO A 56 -13.82 -3.74 -16.39
CA PRO A 56 -14.83 -3.81 -17.47
C PRO A 56 -14.74 -5.17 -18.19
N ASP A 57 -15.87 -5.64 -18.71
CA ASP A 57 -15.91 -6.90 -19.49
C ASP A 57 -15.38 -6.66 -20.91
N ASN A 58 -14.07 -6.81 -21.08
CA ASN A 58 -13.42 -6.66 -22.38
C ASN A 58 -12.12 -7.47 -22.49
N PHE A 59 -11.51 -7.47 -23.68
CA PHE A 59 -10.29 -8.21 -23.96
C PHE A 59 -9.09 -7.77 -23.10
N MET A 60 -8.94 -6.48 -22.79
CA MET A 60 -7.86 -5.98 -21.95
C MET A 60 -7.97 -6.54 -20.52
N SER A 61 -9.16 -6.55 -19.96
CA SER A 61 -9.42 -7.13 -18.63
C SER A 61 -9.09 -8.61 -18.59
N GLN A 62 -9.38 -9.37 -19.64
CA GLN A 62 -8.99 -10.77 -19.73
C GLN A 62 -7.47 -10.95 -19.73
N GLN A 63 -6.71 -10.09 -20.43
CA GLN A 63 -5.26 -10.11 -20.40
C GLN A 63 -4.71 -9.78 -19.01
N ILE A 64 -5.34 -8.84 -18.32
CA ILE A 64 -4.98 -8.44 -16.95
C ILE A 64 -5.24 -9.59 -15.97
N ILE A 65 -6.40 -10.26 -16.04
CA ILE A 65 -6.72 -11.43 -15.21
C ILE A 65 -5.69 -12.54 -15.44
N ASN A 66 -5.33 -12.81 -16.71
CA ASN A 66 -4.29 -13.77 -17.05
C ASN A 66 -2.92 -13.38 -16.46
N TYR A 67 -2.60 -12.08 -16.46
CA TYR A 67 -1.37 -11.57 -15.83
C TYR A 67 -1.38 -11.82 -14.31
N VAL A 68 -2.48 -11.49 -13.61
CA VAL A 68 -2.64 -11.72 -12.17
C VAL A 68 -2.47 -13.22 -11.84
N ASN A 69 -3.09 -14.10 -12.62
CA ASN A 69 -2.97 -15.55 -12.44
C ASN A 69 -1.54 -16.05 -12.68
N LYS A 70 -0.80 -15.49 -13.65
CA LYS A 70 0.62 -15.80 -13.88
C LYS A 70 1.53 -15.40 -12.72
N CYS A 71 1.10 -14.42 -11.91
CA CYS A 71 1.78 -14.05 -10.66
C CYS A 71 1.40 -14.97 -9.48
N ASN A 72 0.72 -16.10 -9.72
CA ASN A 72 0.23 -17.02 -8.69
C ASN A 72 -0.76 -16.39 -7.68
N ILE A 73 -1.53 -15.40 -8.12
CA ILE A 73 -2.55 -14.73 -7.33
C ILE A 73 -3.93 -15.25 -7.76
N ASP A 74 -4.74 -15.69 -6.78
CA ASP A 74 -6.12 -16.11 -7.03
C ASP A 74 -7.00 -14.92 -7.43
N SER A 75 -7.38 -14.87 -8.70
CA SER A 75 -8.25 -13.83 -9.30
C SER A 75 -9.73 -14.21 -9.31
N SER A 76 -10.12 -15.34 -8.73
CA SER A 76 -11.51 -15.85 -8.81
C SER A 76 -12.55 -14.93 -8.18
N ARG A 77 -12.12 -13.98 -7.36
CA ARG A 77 -12.97 -12.98 -6.69
C ARG A 77 -13.07 -11.66 -7.45
N MET A 78 -12.31 -11.50 -8.54
CA MET A 78 -12.40 -10.30 -9.38
C MET A 78 -13.74 -10.25 -10.10
N GLN A 79 -14.34 -9.06 -10.17
CA GLN A 79 -15.61 -8.85 -10.83
C GLN A 79 -15.41 -8.24 -12.22
N LEU A 80 -16.24 -8.69 -13.18
CA LEU A 80 -16.40 -8.03 -14.46
C LEU A 80 -17.64 -7.13 -14.39
N SER A 81 -17.43 -5.83 -14.28
CA SER A 81 -18.50 -4.83 -14.17
C SER A 81 -18.00 -3.44 -14.52
N GLY A 82 -18.92 -2.51 -14.83
CA GLY A 82 -18.55 -1.15 -15.23
C GLY A 82 -17.95 -1.10 -16.65
N ASP A 83 -17.45 0.09 -17.02
CA ASP A 83 -17.15 0.39 -18.42
C ASP A 83 -15.67 0.67 -18.71
N ARG A 84 -14.85 0.92 -17.67
CA ARG A 84 -13.45 1.32 -17.89
C ARG A 84 -12.49 0.95 -16.76
N LEU A 85 -11.22 0.75 -17.13
CA LEU A 85 -10.10 0.68 -16.19
C LEU A 85 -9.75 2.07 -15.68
N GLY A 86 -9.27 2.15 -14.43
CA GLY A 86 -8.56 3.32 -13.94
C GLY A 86 -7.18 3.43 -14.56
N LEU A 87 -6.74 4.66 -14.80
CA LEU A 87 -5.41 4.96 -15.32
C LEU A 87 -4.75 6.02 -14.45
N TYR A 88 -3.42 6.06 -14.46
CA TYR A 88 -2.68 7.25 -14.06
C TYR A 88 -1.40 7.40 -14.88
N TYR A 89 -1.01 8.66 -15.08
CA TYR A 89 0.20 8.99 -15.81
C TYR A 89 1.27 9.42 -14.82
N LEU A 90 2.38 8.70 -14.81
CA LEU A 90 3.52 9.00 -13.96
C LEU A 90 4.81 8.59 -14.66
N PRO A 91 5.70 9.55 -14.99
CA PRO A 91 7.01 9.25 -15.56
C PRO A 91 7.84 8.35 -14.64
N LYS A 92 8.65 7.47 -15.25
CA LYS A 92 9.57 6.60 -14.53
C LYS A 92 10.53 7.39 -13.66
N GLY A 93 10.85 6.89 -12.48
CA GLY A 93 11.79 7.52 -11.54
C GLY A 93 11.23 8.72 -10.77
N LYS A 94 9.99 9.14 -11.04
CA LYS A 94 9.35 10.24 -10.30
C LYS A 94 8.65 9.73 -9.02
N ASP A 95 8.56 10.61 -8.04
CA ASP A 95 7.80 10.34 -6.82
C ASP A 95 6.34 10.78 -7.02
N LEU A 96 5.39 9.93 -6.59
CA LEU A 96 3.95 10.24 -6.58
C LEU A 96 3.60 11.49 -5.76
N LYS A 97 4.42 11.86 -4.78
CA LYS A 97 4.18 13.04 -3.94
C LYS A 97 4.53 14.35 -4.64
N ASN A 98 5.64 14.36 -5.40
CA ASN A 98 6.23 15.57 -5.96
C ASN A 98 6.12 15.66 -7.49
N ALA A 99 5.74 14.58 -8.17
CA ALA A 99 5.56 14.57 -9.60
C ALA A 99 4.19 15.10 -10.01
N GLY A 100 4.12 15.61 -11.22
CA GLY A 100 2.86 15.97 -11.87
C GLY A 100 2.03 14.75 -12.24
N VAL A 101 1.71 13.87 -11.24
CA VAL A 101 0.83 12.73 -11.47
C VAL A 101 -0.54 13.19 -11.95
N ILE A 102 -1.01 12.57 -13.04
CA ILE A 102 -2.35 12.77 -13.57
C ILE A 102 -3.15 11.50 -13.28
N TYR A 103 -4.22 11.63 -12.50
CA TYR A 103 -5.15 10.53 -12.23
C TYR A 103 -6.32 10.58 -13.20
N ASP A 104 -6.56 9.49 -13.89
CA ASP A 104 -7.75 9.25 -14.72
C ASP A 104 -8.47 8.01 -14.17
N ARG A 105 -9.10 8.17 -12.99
CA ARG A 105 -9.74 7.10 -12.21
C ARG A 105 -11.24 7.33 -12.01
N ALA A 106 -11.77 8.47 -12.43
CA ALA A 106 -13.18 8.77 -12.26
C ALA A 106 -14.04 7.74 -13.02
N ASN A 107 -15.08 7.21 -12.36
CA ASN A 107 -15.99 6.21 -12.91
C ASN A 107 -15.29 4.93 -13.44
N SER A 108 -14.13 4.59 -12.91
CA SER A 108 -13.56 3.27 -13.18
C SER A 108 -14.46 2.17 -12.65
N SER A 109 -14.34 0.95 -13.18
CA SER A 109 -15.14 -0.20 -12.74
C SER A 109 -15.07 -0.41 -11.22
N PHE A 110 -13.88 -0.26 -10.61
CA PHE A 110 -13.74 -0.33 -9.16
C PHE A 110 -14.44 0.83 -8.43
N ALA A 111 -14.28 2.06 -8.90
CA ALA A 111 -14.93 3.23 -8.31
C ALA A 111 -16.46 3.23 -8.48
N ALA A 112 -16.98 2.43 -9.40
CA ALA A 112 -18.41 2.27 -9.68
C ALA A 112 -19.10 1.20 -8.83
N ILE A 113 -18.36 0.40 -8.05
CA ILE A 113 -18.94 -0.59 -7.12
C ILE A 113 -19.86 0.13 -6.13
N LYS A 114 -21.06 -0.43 -5.92
CA LYS A 114 -22.05 0.14 -5.01
C LYS A 114 -22.04 -0.59 -3.66
N PRO A 115 -22.32 0.10 -2.56
CA PRO A 115 -22.58 -0.53 -1.28
C PRO A 115 -23.67 -1.59 -1.39
N GLN A 116 -23.62 -2.64 -0.57
CA GLN A 116 -24.58 -3.74 -0.50
C GLN A 116 -24.72 -4.60 -1.76
N THR A 117 -23.76 -4.49 -2.70
CA THR A 117 -23.78 -5.33 -3.93
C THR A 117 -22.81 -6.51 -3.88
N LEU A 118 -21.90 -6.52 -2.90
CA LEU A 118 -20.88 -7.54 -2.76
C LEU A 118 -21.30 -8.65 -1.79
N ASN A 119 -21.06 -9.91 -2.19
CA ASN A 119 -21.27 -11.06 -1.30
C ASN A 119 -19.99 -11.31 -0.48
N TRP A 120 -19.93 -10.77 0.75
CA TRP A 120 -18.76 -10.90 1.62
C TRP A 120 -18.52 -12.34 2.10
N ASP A 121 -19.53 -13.22 2.13
CA ASP A 121 -19.34 -14.63 2.48
C ASP A 121 -18.51 -15.36 1.43
N GLU A 122 -18.78 -15.11 0.15
CA GLU A 122 -18.00 -15.66 -0.95
C GLU A 122 -16.63 -15.01 -1.09
N ILE A 123 -16.55 -13.69 -0.91
CA ILE A 123 -15.28 -12.94 -1.03
C ILE A 123 -14.30 -13.37 0.07
N PHE A 124 -14.76 -13.55 1.31
CA PHE A 124 -13.93 -13.92 2.44
C PHE A 124 -13.78 -15.44 2.68
N LYS A 125 -14.33 -16.26 1.79
CA LYS A 125 -14.13 -17.70 1.86
C LYS A 125 -12.63 -18.05 1.79
N ASP A 126 -12.13 -18.85 2.74
CA ASP A 126 -10.72 -19.27 2.87
C ASP A 126 -9.71 -18.11 3.08
N ILE A 127 -10.17 -16.93 3.52
CA ILE A 127 -9.33 -15.78 3.84
C ILE A 127 -9.05 -15.73 5.34
N SER A 128 -7.81 -15.43 5.71
CA SER A 128 -7.39 -15.17 7.10
C SER A 128 -6.85 -13.76 7.31
N TRP A 129 -6.53 -13.07 6.22
CA TRP A 129 -6.00 -11.70 6.24
C TRP A 129 -6.63 -10.87 5.13
N PHE A 130 -7.10 -9.69 5.47
CA PHE A 130 -7.65 -8.70 4.56
C PHE A 130 -6.78 -7.45 4.54
N HIS A 131 -6.31 -7.05 3.37
CA HIS A 131 -5.50 -5.85 3.18
C HIS A 131 -6.14 -4.90 2.18
N PHE A 132 -6.13 -3.61 2.51
CA PHE A 132 -6.51 -2.51 1.62
C PHE A 132 -5.70 -1.26 1.92
N SER A 133 -5.75 -0.25 1.04
CA SER A 133 -5.18 1.06 1.31
C SER A 133 -6.24 2.15 1.37
N ALA A 134 -5.90 3.27 1.99
CA ALA A 134 -6.77 4.44 2.04
C ALA A 134 -6.90 5.18 0.69
N ILE A 135 -6.29 4.63 -0.38
CA ILE A 135 -6.56 5.06 -1.75
C ILE A 135 -7.97 4.65 -2.20
N CYS A 136 -8.43 3.45 -1.79
CA CYS A 136 -9.75 2.94 -2.17
C CYS A 136 -10.89 3.87 -1.72
N PRO A 137 -11.02 4.22 -0.41
CA PRO A 137 -12.09 5.10 0.05
C PRO A 137 -11.93 6.55 -0.41
N ALA A 138 -10.77 6.94 -0.95
CA ALA A 138 -10.53 8.28 -1.47
C ALA A 138 -11.14 8.54 -2.86
N LEU A 139 -11.67 7.52 -3.54
CA LEU A 139 -12.20 7.64 -4.89
C LEU A 139 -13.55 8.34 -4.93
N ASN A 140 -14.48 7.94 -4.08
CA ASN A 140 -15.82 8.53 -3.92
C ASN A 140 -16.51 7.96 -2.67
N GLN A 141 -17.73 8.44 -2.36
CA GLN A 141 -18.49 8.01 -1.20
C GLN A 141 -18.86 6.51 -1.26
N ASP A 142 -19.31 6.00 -2.42
CA ASP A 142 -19.65 4.59 -2.56
C ASP A 142 -18.46 3.67 -2.27
N ALA A 143 -17.28 4.01 -2.78
CA ALA A 143 -16.06 3.26 -2.50
C ALA A 143 -15.67 3.31 -1.01
N ALA A 144 -15.87 4.44 -0.33
CA ALA A 144 -15.67 4.56 1.11
C ALA A 144 -16.65 3.66 1.89
N ASP A 145 -17.91 3.64 1.50
CA ASP A 145 -18.95 2.83 2.13
C ASP A 145 -18.70 1.33 1.90
N VAL A 146 -18.27 0.93 0.69
CA VAL A 146 -17.85 -0.45 0.38
C VAL A 146 -16.64 -0.87 1.22
N CYS A 147 -15.65 0.01 1.40
CA CYS A 147 -14.54 -0.27 2.30
C CYS A 147 -14.99 -0.48 3.74
N LEU A 148 -15.96 0.30 4.22
CA LEU A 148 -16.53 0.15 5.56
C LEU A 148 -17.27 -1.18 5.72
N GLU A 149 -18.05 -1.59 4.73
CA GLU A 149 -18.68 -2.92 4.71
C GLU A 149 -17.62 -4.03 4.76
N ALA A 150 -16.55 -3.91 3.94
CA ALA A 150 -15.48 -4.88 3.88
C ALA A 150 -14.79 -5.09 5.23
N VAL A 151 -14.38 -4.01 5.90
CA VAL A 151 -13.66 -4.10 7.18
C VAL A 151 -14.55 -4.62 8.31
N LYS A 152 -15.85 -4.27 8.33
CA LYS A 152 -16.83 -4.83 9.25
C LYS A 152 -17.00 -6.34 9.03
N ALA A 153 -17.26 -6.73 7.79
CA ALA A 153 -17.46 -8.14 7.42
C ALA A 153 -16.22 -9.00 7.71
N ALA A 154 -15.01 -8.46 7.49
CA ALA A 154 -13.76 -9.14 7.84
C ALA A 154 -13.61 -9.27 9.37
N SER A 155 -13.87 -8.20 10.10
CA SER A 155 -13.79 -8.18 11.57
C SER A 155 -14.75 -9.17 12.24
N GLU A 156 -16.00 -9.23 11.77
CA GLU A 156 -17.03 -10.16 12.27
C GLU A 156 -16.63 -11.63 12.06
N ARG A 157 -15.79 -11.92 11.06
CA ARG A 157 -15.27 -13.26 10.75
C ARG A 157 -13.94 -13.58 11.44
N GLY A 158 -13.42 -12.68 12.26
CA GLY A 158 -12.12 -12.83 12.93
C GLY A 158 -10.93 -12.80 11.97
N ILE A 159 -11.11 -12.21 10.76
CA ILE A 159 -10.05 -12.02 9.78
C ILE A 159 -9.18 -10.85 10.25
N THR A 160 -7.86 -11.02 10.20
CA THR A 160 -6.90 -9.94 10.47
C THR A 160 -7.00 -8.87 9.39
N VAL A 161 -7.10 -7.60 9.78
CA VAL A 161 -7.27 -6.48 8.86
C VAL A 161 -6.05 -5.56 8.90
N SER A 162 -5.49 -5.21 7.75
CA SER A 162 -4.43 -4.23 7.62
C SER A 162 -4.78 -3.11 6.65
N ILE A 163 -4.34 -1.90 6.99
CA ILE A 163 -4.48 -0.71 6.14
C ILE A 163 -3.13 -0.02 5.93
N ASP A 164 -2.86 0.37 4.67
CA ASP A 164 -1.87 1.40 4.36
C ASP A 164 -2.58 2.76 4.24
N LEU A 165 -2.21 3.72 5.09
CA LEU A 165 -2.78 5.07 5.07
C LEU A 165 -2.51 5.82 3.77
N ASN A 166 -1.48 5.51 3.06
CA ASN A 166 -1.17 5.86 1.66
C ASN A 166 -1.77 7.19 1.18
N TYR A 167 -1.63 8.26 1.97
CA TYR A 167 -2.28 9.55 1.75
C TYR A 167 -1.97 10.15 0.38
N ARG A 168 -3.02 10.50 -0.36
CA ARG A 168 -2.95 11.13 -1.69
C ARG A 168 -3.93 12.30 -1.78
N ALA A 169 -3.49 13.50 -1.45
CA ALA A 169 -4.34 14.71 -1.43
C ALA A 169 -5.14 14.94 -2.72
N LYS A 170 -4.59 14.56 -3.88
CA LYS A 170 -5.24 14.74 -5.19
C LYS A 170 -6.45 13.83 -5.43
N LEU A 171 -6.71 12.80 -4.61
CA LEU A 171 -7.83 11.86 -4.78
C LEU A 171 -9.07 12.29 -4.00
N TRP A 172 -8.92 12.93 -2.85
CA TRP A 172 -10.04 13.37 -2.00
C TRP A 172 -10.77 14.57 -2.62
N LYS A 173 -11.72 14.29 -3.56
CA LYS A 173 -12.40 15.33 -4.35
C LYS A 173 -13.93 15.26 -4.32
N PHE A 174 -14.50 14.46 -3.43
CA PHE A 174 -15.96 14.25 -3.34
C PHE A 174 -16.62 14.94 -2.13
N GLY A 175 -15.96 15.99 -1.60
CA GLY A 175 -16.51 16.82 -0.52
C GLY A 175 -16.35 16.25 0.88
N LYS A 176 -15.50 15.24 1.05
CA LYS A 176 -15.08 14.68 2.34
C LYS A 176 -13.58 14.81 2.51
N GLU A 177 -13.17 15.07 3.74
CA GLU A 177 -11.78 15.05 4.13
C GLU A 177 -11.39 13.63 4.61
N PRO A 178 -10.11 13.23 4.50
CA PRO A 178 -9.66 11.91 4.99
C PRO A 178 -10.05 11.63 6.42
N ILE A 179 -10.01 12.64 7.29
CA ILE A 179 -10.34 12.53 8.71
C ILE A 179 -11.83 12.18 8.97
N ASP A 180 -12.71 12.45 8.01
CA ASP A 180 -14.13 12.13 8.13
C ASP A 180 -14.43 10.65 7.87
N ILE A 181 -13.52 9.95 7.18
CA ILE A 181 -13.73 8.58 6.68
C ILE A 181 -12.77 7.58 7.33
N ILE A 182 -11.47 7.85 7.31
CA ILE A 182 -10.45 6.86 7.65
C ILE A 182 -10.52 6.37 9.10
N PRO A 183 -10.82 7.21 10.11
CA PRO A 183 -10.94 6.73 11.48
C PRO A 183 -11.97 5.60 11.63
N GLY A 184 -13.14 5.72 10.97
CA GLY A 184 -14.18 4.69 11.00
C GLY A 184 -13.76 3.35 10.35
N LEU A 185 -12.81 3.36 9.42
CA LEU A 185 -12.22 2.14 8.85
C LEU A 185 -11.16 1.54 9.77
N VAL A 186 -10.33 2.39 10.39
CA VAL A 186 -9.22 1.97 11.27
C VAL A 186 -9.73 1.32 12.56
N GLU A 187 -10.95 1.62 13.00
CA GLU A 187 -11.60 0.94 14.13
C GLU A 187 -11.63 -0.59 13.96
N TYR A 188 -11.59 -1.09 12.74
CA TYR A 188 -11.62 -2.52 12.39
C TYR A 188 -10.25 -3.10 12.01
N CYS A 189 -9.16 -2.31 12.08
CA CYS A 189 -7.84 -2.73 11.63
C CYS A 189 -6.97 -3.23 12.79
N ASP A 190 -6.24 -4.33 12.55
CA ASP A 190 -5.24 -4.89 13.47
C ASP A 190 -3.84 -4.31 13.24
N LEU A 191 -3.52 -3.94 11.99
CA LEU A 191 -2.26 -3.34 11.57
C LEU A 191 -2.52 -2.05 10.78
N VAL A 192 -1.93 -0.95 11.23
CA VAL A 192 -1.93 0.35 10.55
C VAL A 192 -0.52 0.69 10.10
N MET A 193 -0.33 0.91 8.80
CA MET A 193 0.92 1.37 8.22
C MET A 193 0.75 2.76 7.62
N GLY A 194 1.79 3.57 7.72
CA GLY A 194 1.83 4.88 7.08
C GLY A 194 3.13 5.63 7.39
N ASN A 195 3.02 6.93 7.54
CA ASN A 195 4.02 7.77 8.16
C ASN A 195 3.33 8.73 9.12
N ILE A 196 4.09 9.39 9.99
CA ILE A 196 3.53 10.28 11.02
C ILE A 196 2.65 11.39 10.44
N TRP A 197 2.97 11.93 9.26
CA TRP A 197 2.18 12.98 8.58
C TRP A 197 0.86 12.43 8.01
N ALA A 198 0.86 11.19 7.53
CA ALA A 198 -0.38 10.53 7.11
C ALA A 198 -1.28 10.27 8.33
N ALA A 199 -0.72 9.86 9.47
CA ALA A 199 -1.45 9.70 10.72
C ALA A 199 -2.08 11.03 11.19
N GLU A 200 -1.35 12.15 11.08
CA GLU A 200 -1.90 13.48 11.36
C GLU A 200 -3.11 13.79 10.47
N LYS A 201 -2.94 13.71 9.14
CA LYS A 201 -3.95 14.11 8.16
C LYS A 201 -5.18 13.20 8.16
N MET A 202 -5.02 11.93 8.41
CA MET A 202 -6.06 10.92 8.21
C MET A 202 -6.68 10.43 9.52
N LEU A 203 -5.92 10.48 10.62
CA LEU A 203 -6.39 9.98 11.92
C LEU A 203 -6.51 11.08 12.98
N GLY A 204 -6.06 12.31 12.66
CA GLY A 204 -6.08 13.43 13.60
C GLY A 204 -5.09 13.25 14.77
N ILE A 205 -3.99 12.55 14.54
CA ILE A 205 -2.91 12.44 15.51
C ILE A 205 -2.07 13.71 15.47
N THR A 206 -1.93 14.39 16.59
CA THR A 206 -1.24 15.69 16.61
C THR A 206 0.27 15.53 16.49
N LEU A 207 0.87 16.28 15.57
CA LEU A 207 2.32 16.40 15.45
C LEU A 207 2.81 17.73 16.02
N PRO A 208 4.01 17.78 16.64
CA PRO A 208 4.65 19.03 17.02
C PRO A 208 4.86 19.93 15.79
N ALA A 209 4.59 21.23 15.93
CA ALA A 209 4.72 22.19 14.83
C ALA A 209 6.16 22.30 14.30
N ASP A 210 7.14 21.98 15.11
CA ASP A 210 8.57 22.03 14.82
C ASP A 210 9.16 20.71 14.34
N ILE A 211 8.35 19.64 14.17
CA ILE A 211 8.82 18.29 13.80
C ILE A 211 9.70 18.28 12.54
N VAL A 212 9.45 19.16 11.59
CA VAL A 212 10.23 19.28 10.36
C VAL A 212 11.50 20.12 10.55
N SER A 213 11.48 21.09 11.47
CA SER A 213 12.63 21.96 11.73
C SER A 213 13.72 21.28 12.56
N ILE A 214 13.33 20.28 13.37
CA ILE A 214 14.27 19.43 14.12
C ILE A 214 14.45 18.12 13.34
N ASP A 215 15.06 18.21 12.16
CA ASP A 215 15.25 17.09 11.22
C ASP A 215 16.35 16.12 11.70
N THR A 216 16.07 15.37 12.76
CA THR A 216 16.95 14.32 13.26
C THR A 216 16.24 12.98 13.35
N LYS A 217 16.96 11.89 13.09
CA LYS A 217 16.42 10.51 13.21
C LYS A 217 15.83 10.27 14.59
N GLU A 218 16.55 10.69 15.64
CA GLU A 218 16.13 10.52 17.04
C GLU A 218 14.75 11.17 17.29
N ASN A 219 14.55 12.39 16.80
CA ASN A 219 13.29 13.12 16.96
C ASN A 219 12.13 12.43 16.20
N TYR A 220 12.39 11.95 14.99
CA TYR A 220 11.38 11.18 14.24
C TYR A 220 11.05 9.83 14.90
N LEU A 221 12.03 9.14 15.49
CA LEU A 221 11.78 7.88 16.21
C LEU A 221 10.95 8.11 17.47
N LYS A 222 11.26 9.15 18.23
CA LYS A 222 10.45 9.55 19.38
C LYS A 222 9.02 9.88 18.99
N GLN A 223 8.85 10.63 17.90
CA GLN A 223 7.50 10.95 17.38
C GLN A 223 6.77 9.71 16.84
N ALA A 224 7.46 8.79 16.18
CA ALA A 224 6.87 7.53 15.74
C ALA A 224 6.31 6.72 16.91
N GLU A 225 7.04 6.68 18.03
CA GLU A 225 6.56 5.98 19.23
C GLU A 225 5.32 6.66 19.83
N ILE A 226 5.32 8.00 19.96
CA ILE A 226 4.17 8.77 20.44
C ILE A 226 2.96 8.54 19.53
N THR A 227 3.13 8.76 18.22
CA THR A 227 2.06 8.56 17.22
C THR A 227 1.49 7.13 17.26
N SER A 228 2.35 6.12 17.39
CA SER A 228 1.92 4.73 17.45
C SER A 228 1.10 4.43 18.71
N LYS A 229 1.52 4.94 19.86
CA LYS A 229 0.75 4.81 21.12
C LYS A 229 -0.60 5.51 21.04
N GLU A 230 -0.65 6.70 20.45
CA GLU A 230 -1.91 7.43 20.27
C GLU A 230 -2.87 6.70 19.33
N ILE A 231 -2.38 6.11 18.23
CA ILE A 231 -3.18 5.29 17.32
C ILE A 231 -3.78 4.10 18.05
N ILE A 232 -2.97 3.32 18.79
CA ILE A 232 -3.43 2.15 19.54
C ILE A 232 -4.44 2.55 20.64
N ASN A 233 -4.20 3.65 21.34
CA ASN A 233 -5.13 4.14 22.35
C ASN A 233 -6.48 4.59 21.75
N LYS A 234 -6.43 5.23 20.56
CA LYS A 234 -7.63 5.71 19.86
C LYS A 234 -8.41 4.58 19.21
N PHE A 235 -7.71 3.53 18.73
CA PHE A 235 -8.28 2.40 18.00
C PHE A 235 -7.88 1.07 18.69
N PRO A 236 -8.63 0.61 19.69
CA PRO A 236 -8.22 -0.52 20.55
C PRO A 236 -8.05 -1.86 19.85
N LYS A 237 -8.61 -2.04 18.63
CA LYS A 237 -8.39 -3.23 17.81
C LYS A 237 -6.99 -3.23 17.20
N CYS A 238 -6.41 -2.06 16.97
CA CYS A 238 -5.07 -1.92 16.39
C CYS A 238 -4.01 -2.42 17.37
N LYS A 239 -3.24 -3.42 16.96
CA LYS A 239 -2.15 -4.02 17.75
C LYS A 239 -0.78 -3.64 17.24
N HIS A 240 -0.69 -3.26 15.97
CA HIS A 240 0.55 -3.02 15.28
C HIS A 240 0.49 -1.70 14.50
N VAL A 241 1.50 -0.85 14.68
CA VAL A 241 1.64 0.39 13.91
C VAL A 241 3.02 0.43 13.29
N ALA A 242 3.08 0.57 11.97
CA ALA A 242 4.32 0.64 11.21
C ALA A 242 4.48 2.02 10.57
N ASN A 243 5.66 2.63 10.72
CA ASN A 243 5.97 3.92 10.11
C ASN A 243 7.16 3.82 9.16
N THR A 244 7.06 4.52 8.04
CA THR A 244 8.12 4.64 7.04
C THR A 244 8.71 6.04 7.05
N PHE A 245 10.05 6.13 7.03
CA PHE A 245 10.80 7.37 6.93
C PHE A 245 11.70 7.31 5.69
N ARG A 246 11.38 8.14 4.72
CA ARG A 246 12.12 8.23 3.46
C ARG A 246 12.42 9.70 3.17
N PHE A 247 13.70 10.03 3.21
CA PHE A 247 14.20 11.37 2.97
C PHE A 247 15.10 11.38 1.73
N ASP A 248 15.12 12.48 1.02
CA ASP A 248 16.04 12.65 -0.09
C ASP A 248 17.49 12.72 0.41
N TYR A 249 18.39 12.01 -0.25
CA TYR A 249 19.83 11.99 0.03
C TYR A 249 20.59 11.95 -1.29
N LYS A 250 21.26 13.04 -1.64
CA LYS A 250 21.88 13.24 -2.97
C LYS A 250 20.84 13.00 -4.09
N ALA A 251 21.14 12.13 -5.05
CA ALA A 251 20.18 11.70 -6.08
C ALA A 251 19.36 10.46 -5.68
N GLY A 252 19.51 9.99 -4.47
CA GLY A 252 18.81 8.81 -3.93
C GLY A 252 18.04 9.10 -2.67
N ILE A 253 18.17 8.23 -1.68
CA ILE A 253 17.39 8.30 -0.43
C ILE A 253 18.16 7.87 0.81
N ARG A 254 17.70 8.34 1.97
CA ARG A 254 17.88 7.77 3.30
C ARG A 254 16.56 7.13 3.72
N TYR A 255 16.58 5.85 4.07
CA TYR A 255 15.37 5.08 4.34
C TYR A 255 15.52 4.21 5.59
N TYR A 256 14.57 4.31 6.50
CA TYR A 256 14.40 3.43 7.66
C TYR A 256 12.93 3.37 8.05
N THR A 257 12.58 2.40 8.88
CA THR A 257 11.20 2.17 9.30
C THR A 257 11.11 1.84 10.77
N THR A 258 9.90 1.85 11.31
CA THR A 258 9.61 1.42 12.68
C THR A 258 8.40 0.51 12.70
N LEU A 259 8.37 -0.39 13.68
CA LEU A 259 7.20 -1.22 14.01
C LEU A 259 6.96 -1.11 15.52
N TYR A 260 5.82 -0.56 15.90
CA TYR A 260 5.35 -0.57 17.27
C TYR A 260 4.40 -1.75 17.48
N THR A 261 4.76 -2.66 18.34
CA THR A 261 4.00 -3.88 18.68
C THR A 261 4.34 -4.34 20.09
N ALA A 262 3.43 -5.01 20.77
CA ALA A 262 3.62 -5.49 22.14
C ALA A 262 4.18 -4.43 23.10
N ASN A 263 3.73 -3.19 22.95
CA ASN A 263 4.18 -2.01 23.72
C ASN A 263 5.68 -1.64 23.56
N GLN A 264 6.30 -2.07 22.48
CA GLN A 264 7.70 -1.77 22.17
C GLN A 264 7.84 -1.20 20.75
N LEU A 265 8.69 -0.17 20.60
CA LEU A 265 9.12 0.34 19.32
C LEU A 265 10.34 -0.44 18.83
N HIS A 266 10.21 -1.10 17.70
CA HIS A 266 11.32 -1.68 16.94
C HIS A 266 11.75 -0.69 15.86
N VAL A 267 13.04 -0.60 15.62
CA VAL A 267 13.64 0.31 14.63
C VAL A 267 14.49 -0.52 13.68
N SER A 268 14.30 -0.32 12.38
CA SER A 268 15.09 -1.01 11.36
C SER A 268 16.51 -0.41 11.23
N LYS A 269 17.38 -1.16 10.58
CA LYS A 269 18.58 -0.59 9.97
C LYS A 269 18.22 0.59 9.08
N GLU A 270 19.19 1.48 8.88
CA GLU A 270 19.05 2.59 7.96
C GLU A 270 19.76 2.27 6.66
N TYR A 271 19.04 2.37 5.57
CA TYR A 271 19.56 2.17 4.22
C TYR A 271 19.83 3.51 3.57
N LEU A 272 21.02 3.64 2.98
CA LEU A 272 21.45 4.80 2.21
C LEU A 272 21.67 4.40 0.77
N SER A 273 21.09 5.15 -0.15
CA SER A 273 21.36 5.02 -1.58
C SER A 273 21.62 6.36 -2.20
N GLU A 274 22.60 6.46 -3.07
CA GLU A 274 22.87 7.66 -3.86
C GLU A 274 22.08 7.70 -5.17
N GLN A 275 21.57 6.57 -5.63
CA GLN A 275 20.77 6.45 -6.86
C GLN A 275 19.69 5.41 -6.69
N ILE A 276 18.52 5.68 -7.24
CA ILE A 276 17.38 4.76 -7.30
C ILE A 276 16.75 4.78 -8.68
N LEU A 277 16.11 3.69 -9.08
CA LEU A 277 15.47 3.55 -10.39
C LEU A 277 14.00 3.98 -10.37
N ASP A 278 13.22 3.51 -9.38
CA ASP A 278 11.79 3.81 -9.29
C ASP A 278 11.31 3.78 -7.84
N ARG A 279 10.59 4.82 -7.42
CA ARG A 279 10.05 4.94 -6.06
C ARG A 279 8.67 4.29 -5.91
N VAL A 280 8.00 3.96 -7.03
CA VAL A 280 6.65 3.39 -7.03
C VAL A 280 6.69 1.98 -6.46
N GLY A 281 5.70 1.62 -5.65
CA GLY A 281 5.56 0.29 -5.08
C GLY A 281 6.47 -0.04 -3.88
N SER A 282 7.40 0.84 -3.50
CA SER A 282 8.28 0.62 -2.33
C SER A 282 7.49 0.53 -1.02
N GLY A 283 6.48 1.40 -0.81
CA GLY A 283 5.59 1.34 0.35
C GLY A 283 4.75 0.06 0.36
N ASP A 284 4.22 -0.30 -0.81
CA ASP A 284 3.42 -1.52 -0.98
C ASP A 284 4.26 -2.77 -0.69
N CYS A 285 5.53 -2.77 -1.14
CA CYS A 285 6.48 -3.84 -0.85
C CYS A 285 6.81 -3.93 0.65
N TYR A 286 6.93 -2.79 1.35
CA TYR A 286 7.06 -2.76 2.81
C TYR A 286 5.86 -3.39 3.50
N MET A 287 4.63 -3.03 3.11
CA MET A 287 3.41 -3.63 3.64
C MET A 287 3.36 -5.14 3.35
N GLY A 288 3.72 -5.55 2.14
CA GLY A 288 3.86 -6.97 1.80
C GLY A 288 4.84 -7.69 2.73
N GLY A 289 5.98 -7.08 3.04
CA GLY A 289 6.97 -7.63 3.98
C GLY A 289 6.47 -7.73 5.42
N LEU A 290 5.70 -6.75 5.91
CA LEU A 290 5.05 -6.82 7.21
C LEU A 290 4.06 -7.98 7.26
N ILE A 291 3.16 -8.09 6.27
CA ILE A 291 2.17 -9.17 6.19
C ILE A 291 2.88 -10.53 6.10
N TYR A 292 3.91 -10.67 5.26
CA TYR A 292 4.73 -11.89 5.16
C TYR A 292 5.28 -12.32 6.52
N GLY A 293 5.87 -11.39 7.26
CA GLY A 293 6.47 -11.70 8.55
C GLY A 293 5.43 -12.08 9.61
N PHE A 294 4.32 -11.35 9.72
CA PHE A 294 3.22 -11.69 10.62
C PHE A 294 2.52 -13.01 10.24
N TYR A 295 2.30 -13.24 8.95
CA TYR A 295 1.68 -14.48 8.45
C TYR A 295 2.52 -15.71 8.81
N ASN A 296 3.85 -15.61 8.74
CA ASN A 296 4.81 -16.65 9.10
C ASN A 296 5.20 -16.63 10.58
N GLN A 297 4.61 -15.78 11.41
CA GLN A 297 4.83 -15.69 12.85
C GLN A 297 6.30 -15.43 13.24
N HIS A 298 7.01 -14.60 12.46
CA HIS A 298 8.37 -14.20 12.76
C HIS A 298 8.40 -13.24 13.96
N GLU A 299 9.57 -13.10 14.61
CA GLU A 299 9.80 -12.13 15.67
C GLU A 299 9.72 -10.68 15.13
N ALA A 300 9.26 -9.76 15.95
CA ALA A 300 8.96 -8.38 15.53
C ALA A 300 10.14 -7.68 14.83
N GLN A 301 11.36 -7.86 15.31
CA GLN A 301 12.55 -7.27 14.67
C GLN A 301 12.82 -7.92 13.31
N GLN A 302 12.65 -9.22 13.18
CA GLN A 302 12.82 -9.93 11.91
C GLN A 302 11.77 -9.49 10.87
N ILE A 303 10.50 -9.32 11.30
CA ILE A 303 9.42 -8.76 10.47
C ILE A 303 9.85 -7.41 9.91
N LEU A 304 10.31 -6.54 10.79
CA LEU A 304 10.69 -5.18 10.44
C LEU A 304 11.87 -5.13 9.48
N GLU A 305 12.96 -5.89 9.75
CA GLU A 305 14.14 -5.91 8.89
C GLU A 305 13.82 -6.46 7.50
N PHE A 306 13.05 -7.56 7.44
CA PHE A 306 12.62 -8.12 6.16
C PHE A 306 11.79 -7.11 5.35
N ALA A 307 10.78 -6.49 5.97
CA ALA A 307 9.91 -5.52 5.31
C ALA A 307 10.70 -4.29 4.80
N THR A 308 11.65 -3.81 5.61
CA THR A 308 12.47 -2.65 5.24
C THR A 308 13.41 -2.97 4.09
N ALA A 309 14.09 -4.12 4.13
CA ALA A 309 14.97 -4.56 3.07
C ALA A 309 14.20 -4.83 1.76
N ALA A 310 13.01 -5.42 1.85
CA ALA A 310 12.13 -5.63 0.68
C ALA A 310 11.75 -4.31 0.02
N ALA A 311 11.35 -3.32 0.80
CA ALA A 311 11.02 -1.98 0.30
C ALA A 311 12.24 -1.26 -0.30
N TYR A 312 13.42 -1.45 0.28
CA TYR A 312 14.67 -0.90 -0.24
C TYR A 312 15.05 -1.53 -1.57
N ASN A 313 15.00 -2.87 -1.69
CA ASN A 313 15.25 -3.59 -2.94
C ASN A 313 14.33 -3.13 -4.06
N LYS A 314 13.05 -2.86 -3.74
CA LYS A 314 12.08 -2.39 -4.73
C LYS A 314 12.50 -1.09 -5.43
N LEU A 315 13.28 -0.22 -4.79
CA LEU A 315 13.76 1.03 -5.37
C LEU A 315 14.70 0.84 -6.58
N TYR A 316 15.25 -0.35 -6.75
CA TYR A 316 16.13 -0.72 -7.87
C TYR A 316 15.41 -1.53 -8.95
N ILE A 317 14.11 -1.72 -8.83
CA ILE A 317 13.28 -2.48 -9.77
C ILE A 317 12.39 -1.49 -10.56
N PRO A 318 12.56 -1.38 -11.90
CA PRO A 318 11.81 -0.43 -12.71
C PRO A 318 10.40 -0.93 -13.04
N SER A 319 9.58 -1.17 -12.01
CA SER A 319 8.23 -1.73 -12.11
C SER A 319 7.41 -1.24 -10.90
N ASP A 320 6.09 -1.43 -10.92
CA ASP A 320 5.25 -1.18 -9.75
C ASP A 320 5.41 -2.30 -8.72
N CYS A 321 5.52 -3.55 -9.18
CA CYS A 321 5.71 -4.72 -8.33
C CYS A 321 7.19 -5.05 -8.11
N THR A 322 7.49 -5.72 -6.99
CA THR A 322 8.81 -6.28 -6.74
C THR A 322 9.03 -7.58 -7.51
N THR A 323 10.31 -7.85 -7.85
CA THR A 323 10.80 -9.13 -8.35
C THR A 323 11.84 -9.73 -7.42
N ALA A 324 12.14 -9.06 -6.29
CA ALA A 324 13.10 -9.56 -5.31
C ALA A 324 12.52 -10.75 -4.55
N THR A 325 13.23 -11.88 -4.60
CA THR A 325 12.89 -13.09 -3.87
C THR A 325 13.20 -12.97 -2.38
N VAL A 326 12.71 -13.90 -1.56
CA VAL A 326 13.06 -13.97 -0.13
C VAL A 326 14.58 -14.06 0.06
N GLN A 327 15.28 -14.78 -0.81
CA GLN A 327 16.73 -14.90 -0.77
C GLN A 327 17.43 -13.58 -1.06
N ASP A 328 16.98 -12.81 -2.07
CA ASP A 328 17.53 -11.48 -2.40
C ASP A 328 17.38 -10.52 -1.22
N ILE A 329 16.22 -10.58 -0.54
CA ILE A 329 15.95 -9.73 0.62
C ILE A 329 16.88 -10.10 1.79
N HIS A 330 17.05 -11.39 2.09
CA HIS A 330 17.98 -11.84 3.13
C HIS A 330 19.44 -11.48 2.82
N GLN A 331 19.84 -11.56 1.53
CA GLN A 331 21.16 -11.10 1.12
C GLN A 331 21.34 -9.60 1.38
N THR A 332 20.34 -8.76 1.06
CA THR A 332 20.38 -7.32 1.36
C THR A 332 20.50 -7.03 2.86
N ILE A 333 19.81 -7.80 3.71
CA ILE A 333 19.94 -7.67 5.16
C ILE A 333 21.39 -7.97 5.60
N ALA A 334 21.96 -9.07 5.11
CA ALA A 334 23.30 -9.51 5.47
C ALA A 334 24.41 -8.57 4.97
N GLU A 335 24.25 -7.96 3.79
CA GLU A 335 25.22 -7.01 3.23
C GLU A 335 25.23 -5.65 3.97
N ASN A 336 24.21 -5.36 4.74
CA ASN A 336 24.06 -4.13 5.52
C ASN A 336 24.20 -4.39 7.05
N ASP A 337 24.57 -5.61 7.47
CA ASP A 337 24.99 -5.95 8.82
C ASP A 337 26.40 -5.49 9.12
#